data_bc491945abc2a0e723fbd16b8852f882
#
_entry.id   bc491945abc2a0e723fbd16b8852f882
#
_cell.length_a   1.000
_cell.length_b   1.000
_cell.length_c   1.000
_cell.angle_alpha   90.00
_cell.angle_beta   90.00
_cell.angle_gamma   90.00
#
_symmetry.space_group_name_H-M   'P 1'
#
loop_
_entity.id
_entity.type
_entity.pdbx_description
1 polymer ?
#
loop_
_entity_poly.entity_id
_entity_poly.type
_entity_poly.pdbx_seq_one_letter_code
_entity_poly.pdbx_strand_id
1 'polypeptide(L)'
;MITQKTRWTFVWSFLLGLGVLLTGCTLESWDPVGGPSAENAAWTSEVQGEGQLRVIYLDVGQGASQLLISPSGRTMLIDAGNNDKEEEMLHYLQAYGVSRLDLVIGTHPDADHIGGLDRVIDRLDIGEIYMPKIQSNTKTFESLLNSIRRKGLKVKTAKAGRELAWDEQVQVKMLAPVAETDDNNNMSVVMKVTYGKTSFLLTGDAEAESERAMLESGANLSADVLLVGHHGSKSSTTARFLNAVKPKYAVIQVGDNSYGHPTKTVLDRLAKQQVKVYRNDLHGTVEISSDGGGYQITTERPG
;
A
#
# COMPACT_ATOMS: atom_id res chain seq x y z
N MET A 1 -31.27 92.07 -22.97
CA MET A 1 -32.31 92.24 -23.98
C MET A 1 -32.64 90.91 -24.57
N ILE A 2 -33.92 90.49 -24.40
CA ILE A 2 -34.60 89.40 -25.13
C ILE A 2 -34.16 88.00 -24.83
N THR A 3 -34.80 87.32 -23.87
CA THR A 3 -36.00 86.43 -23.87
C THR A 3 -36.01 85.32 -24.95
N GLN A 4 -36.07 84.10 -24.62
CA GLN A 4 -37.23 83.15 -24.59
C GLN A 4 -36.76 81.73 -24.65
N LYS A 5 -37.26 80.96 -23.87
CA LYS A 5 -38.43 80.06 -23.68
C LYS A 5 -38.08 78.59 -23.88
N THR A 6 -38.26 77.92 -22.81
CA THR A 6 -38.69 76.55 -22.56
C THR A 6 -39.32 75.79 -23.71
N ARG A 7 -38.89 74.55 -23.91
CA ARG A 7 -39.81 73.43 -24.24
C ARG A 7 -39.26 72.11 -23.74
N TRP A 8 -39.99 71.46 -22.91
CA TRP A 8 -39.82 70.07 -22.49
C TRP A 8 -40.32 69.14 -23.62
N THR A 9 -39.52 68.12 -23.92
CA THR A 9 -39.99 66.94 -24.62
C THR A 9 -39.36 65.72 -23.98
N PHE A 10 -40.24 64.91 -23.39
CA PHE A 10 -39.96 63.57 -22.94
C PHE A 10 -39.55 62.72 -24.12
N VAL A 11 -38.39 62.04 -24.05
CA VAL A 11 -38.08 60.97 -24.96
C VAL A 11 -37.70 59.74 -24.11
N TRP A 12 -38.47 58.72 -24.32
CA TRP A 12 -38.30 57.40 -23.70
C TRP A 12 -36.96 56.80 -24.14
N SER A 13 -36.11 56.45 -23.17
CA SER A 13 -34.90 55.67 -23.41
C SER A 13 -35.26 54.19 -23.41
N PHE A 14 -35.21 53.60 -24.55
CA PHE A 14 -35.14 52.15 -24.70
C PHE A 14 -33.77 51.67 -24.23
N LEU A 15 -33.72 50.97 -23.10
CA LEU A 15 -32.56 50.19 -22.67
C LEU A 15 -32.51 48.88 -23.49
N LEU A 16 -31.68 48.88 -24.53
CA LEU A 16 -31.25 47.65 -25.19
C LEU A 16 -30.25 46.98 -24.26
N GLY A 17 -30.70 45.96 -23.57
CA GLY A 17 -29.83 45.04 -22.83
C GLY A 17 -28.98 44.20 -23.79
N LEU A 18 -27.69 44.51 -23.85
CA LEU A 18 -26.70 43.71 -24.54
C LEU A 18 -26.39 42.49 -23.66
N GLY A 19 -27.09 41.38 -23.95
CA GLY A 19 -26.81 40.09 -23.37
C GLY A 19 -25.43 39.59 -23.84
N VAL A 20 -24.44 39.71 -23.00
CA VAL A 20 -23.17 39.00 -23.19
C VAL A 20 -23.45 37.53 -22.92
N LEU A 21 -23.59 36.75 -23.96
CA LEU A 21 -23.52 35.30 -23.90
C LEU A 21 -22.08 34.93 -23.52
N LEU A 22 -21.84 34.77 -22.23
CA LEU A 22 -20.71 34.00 -21.76
C LEU A 22 -20.97 32.54 -22.13
N THR A 23 -20.44 32.11 -23.28
CA THR A 23 -20.22 30.70 -23.54
C THR A 23 -19.22 30.22 -22.52
N GLY A 24 -19.75 29.72 -21.41
CA GLY A 24 -18.94 28.95 -20.48
C GLY A 24 -18.43 27.72 -21.24
N CYS A 25 -17.11 27.69 -21.49
CA CYS A 25 -16.43 26.43 -21.69
C CYS A 25 -16.67 25.62 -20.43
N THR A 26 -17.57 24.68 -20.50
CA THR A 26 -17.61 23.58 -19.55
C THR A 26 -16.27 22.89 -19.71
N LEU A 27 -15.38 23.07 -18.74
CA LEU A 27 -14.30 22.14 -18.50
C LEU A 27 -15.02 20.79 -18.33
N GLU A 28 -14.94 19.94 -19.35
CA GLU A 28 -15.26 18.55 -19.20
C GLU A 28 -14.39 18.06 -18.02
N SER A 29 -15.04 17.73 -16.93
CA SER A 29 -14.41 17.02 -15.85
C SER A 29 -13.87 15.72 -16.43
N TRP A 30 -12.58 15.64 -16.54
CA TRP A 30 -11.90 14.42 -16.95
C TRP A 30 -12.14 13.39 -15.83
N ASP A 31 -13.11 12.52 -16.01
CA ASP A 31 -13.33 11.37 -15.14
C ASP A 31 -12.24 10.35 -15.47
N PRO A 32 -11.30 10.09 -14.54
CA PRO A 32 -10.29 9.07 -14.77
C PRO A 32 -10.99 7.71 -14.82
N VAL A 33 -10.83 7.02 -15.93
CA VAL A 33 -11.32 5.66 -16.14
C VAL A 33 -10.69 4.77 -15.06
N GLY A 34 -11.51 4.25 -14.13
CA GLY A 34 -11.13 3.18 -13.22
C GLY A 34 -10.64 3.58 -11.81
N GLY A 35 -10.85 4.82 -11.37
CA GLY A 35 -10.71 5.16 -9.95
C GLY A 35 -11.83 4.52 -9.11
N PRO A 36 -11.63 4.29 -7.80
CA PRO A 36 -12.69 3.80 -6.92
C PRO A 36 -13.93 4.68 -7.10
N SER A 37 -15.10 4.05 -7.29
CA SER A 37 -16.36 4.75 -7.46
C SER A 37 -16.62 5.68 -6.25
N ALA A 38 -17.44 6.73 -6.42
CA ALA A 38 -17.77 7.66 -5.33
C ALA A 38 -18.34 6.96 -4.07
N GLU A 39 -18.87 5.74 -4.22
CA GLU A 39 -19.33 4.90 -3.10
C GLU A 39 -18.14 4.34 -2.28
N ASN A 40 -16.97 4.16 -2.90
CA ASN A 40 -15.76 3.67 -2.22
C ASN A 40 -14.98 4.78 -1.49
N ALA A 41 -15.23 6.06 -1.84
CA ALA A 41 -14.55 7.20 -1.20
C ALA A 41 -14.95 7.37 0.29
N ALA A 42 -16.06 6.81 0.72
CA ALA A 42 -16.55 6.96 2.08
C ALA A 42 -15.69 6.22 3.13
N TRP A 43 -15.10 5.06 2.79
CA TRP A 43 -14.27 4.31 3.73
C TRP A 43 -12.81 4.77 3.78
N THR A 44 -12.35 5.51 2.75
CA THR A 44 -11.02 6.14 2.73
C THR A 44 -11.01 7.53 3.38
N SER A 45 -12.20 8.11 3.65
CA SER A 45 -12.35 9.51 4.08
C SER A 45 -12.13 9.77 5.57
N GLU A 46 -11.93 8.74 6.40
CA GLU A 46 -11.64 8.92 7.82
C GLU A 46 -10.22 8.44 8.16
N VAL A 47 -9.22 9.25 7.82
CA VAL A 47 -7.91 9.21 8.49
C VAL A 47 -8.10 9.78 9.89
N GLN A 48 -8.99 9.18 10.67
CA GLN A 48 -9.16 9.47 12.09
C GLN A 48 -8.82 8.22 12.87
N GLY A 49 -7.58 8.08 13.14
CA GLY A 49 -7.12 7.04 14.01
C GLY A 49 -5.91 7.50 14.79
N GLU A 50 -5.91 8.73 15.30
CA GLU A 50 -4.94 9.11 16.32
C GLU A 50 -4.96 8.05 17.41
N GLY A 51 -3.82 7.35 17.57
CA GLY A 51 -3.70 6.25 18.50
C GLY A 51 -3.94 4.84 17.95
N GLN A 52 -4.16 4.64 16.63
CA GLN A 52 -4.30 3.33 16.02
C GLN A 52 -3.17 3.02 15.04
N LEU A 53 -2.69 1.78 15.07
CA LEU A 53 -1.89 1.22 13.98
C LEU A 53 -2.83 0.71 12.90
N ARG A 54 -2.68 1.21 11.67
CA ARG A 54 -3.44 0.76 10.51
C ARG A 54 -2.51 0.03 9.55
N VAL A 55 -2.87 -1.17 9.15
CA VAL A 55 -2.16 -1.96 8.13
C VAL A 55 -3.14 -2.22 7.00
N ILE A 56 -2.89 -1.58 5.87
CA ILE A 56 -3.76 -1.58 4.70
C ILE A 56 -3.09 -2.43 3.62
N TYR A 57 -3.75 -3.51 3.22
CA TYR A 57 -3.35 -4.39 2.13
C TYR A 57 -4.10 -3.92 0.87
N LEU A 58 -3.44 -3.10 0.07
CA LEU A 58 -4.02 -2.46 -1.11
C LEU A 58 -4.33 -3.48 -2.21
N ASP A 59 -5.48 -3.34 -2.87
CA ASP A 59 -5.84 -4.18 -4.01
C ASP A 59 -5.12 -3.68 -5.27
N VAL A 60 -3.95 -4.20 -5.52
CA VAL A 60 -3.13 -3.88 -6.70
C VAL A 60 -3.22 -4.97 -7.78
N GLY A 61 -4.27 -5.81 -7.71
CA GLY A 61 -4.39 -6.98 -8.56
C GLY A 61 -3.37 -8.06 -8.22
N GLN A 62 -2.77 -8.71 -9.24
CA GLN A 62 -1.70 -9.67 -8.99
C GLN A 62 -0.41 -8.93 -8.64
N GLY A 63 -0.06 -8.93 -7.37
CA GLY A 63 1.08 -8.23 -6.80
C GLY A 63 0.85 -7.91 -5.33
N ALA A 64 1.76 -7.16 -4.72
CA ALA A 64 1.67 -6.80 -3.32
C ALA A 64 1.94 -5.32 -3.08
N SER A 65 1.18 -4.73 -2.16
CA SER A 65 1.45 -3.41 -1.60
C SER A 65 0.77 -3.26 -0.24
N GLN A 66 1.51 -2.81 0.77
CA GLN A 66 0.94 -2.53 2.08
C GLN A 66 1.29 -1.11 2.50
N LEU A 67 0.28 -0.33 2.86
CA LEU A 67 0.44 0.96 3.50
C LEU A 67 0.23 0.79 5.02
N LEU A 68 1.20 1.21 5.81
CA LEU A 68 1.09 1.25 7.25
C LEU A 68 1.04 2.70 7.72
N ILE A 69 0.10 2.99 8.62
CA ILE A 69 -0.03 4.29 9.29
C ILE A 69 0.06 4.03 10.78
N SER A 70 1.05 4.63 11.43
CA SER A 70 1.28 4.44 12.86
C SER A 70 0.31 5.24 13.73
N PRO A 71 0.22 4.97 15.04
CA PRO A 71 -0.58 5.74 15.97
C PRO A 71 -0.25 7.24 16.00
N SER A 72 0.99 7.62 15.69
CA SER A 72 1.42 9.03 15.59
C SER A 72 1.27 9.63 14.18
N GLY A 73 0.73 8.88 13.21
CA GLY A 73 0.53 9.31 11.82
C GLY A 73 1.76 9.16 10.92
N ARG A 74 2.83 8.47 11.37
CA ARG A 74 3.96 8.15 10.49
C ARG A 74 3.58 7.07 9.50
N THR A 75 4.17 7.13 8.33
CA THR A 75 3.78 6.30 7.18
C THR A 75 4.91 5.38 6.73
N MET A 76 4.55 4.17 6.34
CA MET A 76 5.46 3.19 5.74
C MET A 76 4.76 2.52 4.57
N LEU A 77 5.42 2.47 3.41
CA LEU A 77 4.96 1.70 2.26
C LEU A 77 5.87 0.49 2.07
N ILE A 78 5.26 -0.67 1.92
CA ILE A 78 5.94 -1.93 1.61
C ILE A 78 5.43 -2.38 0.26
N ASP A 79 6.29 -2.39 -0.75
CA ASP A 79 5.98 -2.67 -2.14
C ASP A 79 4.90 -1.74 -2.75
N ALA A 80 4.69 -1.79 -4.05
CA ALA A 80 3.78 -0.90 -4.77
C ALA A 80 3.15 -1.56 -6.02
N GLY A 81 2.98 -2.87 -6.00
CA GLY A 81 2.40 -3.60 -7.13
C GLY A 81 3.26 -3.56 -8.39
N ASN A 82 2.65 -3.94 -9.51
CA ASN A 82 3.31 -4.05 -10.81
C ASN A 82 3.43 -2.68 -11.51
N ASN A 83 4.23 -2.60 -12.58
CA ASN A 83 4.48 -1.36 -13.34
C ASN A 83 3.21 -0.70 -13.89
N ASP A 84 2.17 -1.45 -14.20
CA ASP A 84 0.88 -0.92 -14.65
C ASP A 84 0.04 -0.32 -13.50
N LYS A 85 0.51 -0.39 -12.26
CA LYS A 85 -0.16 0.12 -11.05
C LYS A 85 0.35 1.46 -10.55
N GLU A 86 1.28 2.09 -11.23
CA GLU A 86 1.91 3.35 -10.82
C GLU A 86 0.90 4.45 -10.46
N GLU A 87 -0.06 4.73 -11.34
CA GLU A 87 -1.06 5.78 -11.10
C GLU A 87 -2.09 5.36 -10.05
N GLU A 88 -2.48 4.09 -10.02
CA GLU A 88 -3.37 3.55 -9.00
C GLU A 88 -2.76 3.66 -7.59
N MET A 89 -1.47 3.39 -7.47
CA MET A 89 -0.73 3.59 -6.21
C MET A 89 -0.76 5.04 -5.74
N LEU A 90 -0.57 6.00 -6.64
CA LEU A 90 -0.67 7.42 -6.30
C LEU A 90 -2.08 7.80 -5.84
N HIS A 91 -3.12 7.25 -6.47
CA HIS A 91 -4.50 7.46 -6.05
C HIS A 91 -4.77 6.90 -4.65
N TYR A 92 -4.29 5.68 -4.35
CA TYR A 92 -4.40 5.12 -3.00
C TYR A 92 -3.71 6.01 -1.97
N LEU A 93 -2.47 6.40 -2.20
CA LEU A 93 -1.72 7.24 -1.27
C LEU A 93 -2.41 8.59 -1.05
N GLN A 94 -2.92 9.20 -2.12
CA GLN A 94 -3.70 10.44 -2.03
C GLN A 94 -5.00 10.26 -1.25
N ALA A 95 -5.74 9.18 -1.49
CA ALA A 95 -6.99 8.87 -0.78
C ALA A 95 -6.78 8.67 0.71
N TYR A 96 -5.64 8.09 1.11
CA TYR A 96 -5.22 7.99 2.51
C TYR A 96 -4.55 9.26 3.06
N GLY A 97 -4.49 10.36 2.30
CA GLY A 97 -3.90 11.63 2.71
C GLY A 97 -2.37 11.60 2.83
N VAL A 98 -1.71 10.61 2.21
CA VAL A 98 -0.26 10.41 2.31
C VAL A 98 0.46 11.31 1.30
N SER A 99 1.17 12.32 1.79
CA SER A 99 2.04 13.20 1.00
C SER A 99 3.54 12.92 1.21
N ARG A 100 3.86 12.17 2.27
CA ARG A 100 5.20 11.76 2.67
C ARG A 100 5.20 10.29 3.09
N LEU A 101 6.25 9.56 2.76
CA LEU A 101 6.53 8.24 3.28
C LEU A 101 7.80 8.30 4.15
N ASP A 102 7.66 8.05 5.43
CA ASP A 102 8.82 8.01 6.34
C ASP A 102 9.73 6.83 6.01
N LEU A 103 9.12 5.69 5.68
CA LEU A 103 9.83 4.49 5.25
C LEU A 103 9.23 3.92 3.96
N VAL A 104 10.09 3.49 3.06
CA VAL A 104 9.75 2.67 1.89
C VAL A 104 10.55 1.39 1.95
N ILE A 105 9.88 0.26 1.76
CA ILE A 105 10.48 -1.07 1.77
C ILE A 105 10.21 -1.73 0.42
N GLY A 106 11.24 -2.06 -0.36
CA GLY A 106 11.13 -2.99 -1.47
C GLY A 106 11.50 -4.38 -0.96
N THR A 107 10.55 -5.32 -0.97
CA THR A 107 10.79 -6.64 -0.38
C THR A 107 11.78 -7.46 -1.19
N HIS A 108 11.64 -7.47 -2.50
CA HIS A 108 12.52 -8.14 -3.46
C HIS A 108 12.33 -7.50 -4.85
N PRO A 109 13.17 -7.79 -5.88
CA PRO A 109 13.24 -7.00 -7.10
C PRO A 109 12.20 -7.35 -8.18
N ASP A 110 11.19 -8.17 -7.88
CA ASP A 110 10.21 -8.59 -8.88
C ASP A 110 9.18 -7.48 -9.17
N ALA A 111 8.71 -7.43 -10.42
CA ALA A 111 7.94 -6.31 -10.92
C ALA A 111 6.59 -6.12 -10.21
N ASP A 112 5.94 -7.21 -9.83
CA ASP A 112 4.65 -7.19 -9.13
C ASP A 112 4.75 -6.77 -7.65
N HIS A 113 5.97 -6.43 -7.21
CA HIS A 113 6.28 -5.83 -5.92
C HIS A 113 6.82 -4.41 -6.03
N ILE A 114 7.88 -4.22 -6.80
CA ILE A 114 8.55 -2.91 -6.87
C ILE A 114 8.14 -2.06 -8.07
N GLY A 115 7.19 -2.53 -8.89
CA GLY A 115 6.85 -1.90 -10.18
C GLY A 115 6.37 -0.47 -10.07
N GLY A 116 5.55 -0.15 -9.06
CA GLY A 116 5.06 1.20 -8.84
C GLY A 116 5.94 2.07 -7.95
N LEU A 117 7.03 1.54 -7.36
CA LEU A 117 7.85 2.29 -6.40
C LEU A 117 8.60 3.47 -7.02
N ASP A 118 9.03 3.37 -8.26
CA ASP A 118 9.74 4.45 -8.95
C ASP A 118 8.86 5.69 -9.08
N ARG A 119 7.59 5.49 -9.46
CA ARG A 119 6.60 6.56 -9.58
C ARG A 119 6.26 7.17 -8.22
N VAL A 120 6.08 6.34 -7.20
CA VAL A 120 5.84 6.79 -5.82
C VAL A 120 7.02 7.64 -5.33
N ILE A 121 8.25 7.18 -5.52
CA ILE A 121 9.47 7.90 -5.11
C ILE A 121 9.60 9.23 -5.85
N ASP A 122 9.31 9.27 -7.14
CA ASP A 122 9.39 10.50 -7.92
C ASP A 122 8.36 11.55 -7.48
N ARG A 123 7.21 11.14 -6.94
CA ARG A 123 6.09 12.02 -6.62
C ARG A 123 6.02 12.47 -5.15
N LEU A 124 6.39 11.60 -4.22
CA LEU A 124 6.25 11.89 -2.80
C LEU A 124 7.57 12.33 -2.16
N ASP A 125 7.48 12.88 -0.95
CA ASP A 125 8.63 13.06 -0.07
C ASP A 125 8.95 11.72 0.62
N ILE A 126 10.21 11.28 0.53
CA ILE A 126 10.66 9.98 1.03
C ILE A 126 11.73 10.16 2.09
N GLY A 127 11.52 9.55 3.25
CA GLY A 127 12.49 9.54 4.34
C GLY A 127 13.61 8.54 4.10
N GLU A 128 13.34 7.27 4.29
CA GLU A 128 14.32 6.20 4.16
C GLU A 128 13.82 5.07 3.27
N ILE A 129 14.74 4.44 2.53
CA ILE A 129 14.44 3.29 1.67
C ILE A 129 15.27 2.10 2.14
N TYR A 130 14.60 0.96 2.29
CA TYR A 130 15.22 -0.32 2.61
C TYR A 130 14.93 -1.35 1.53
N MET A 131 15.96 -2.09 1.13
CA MET A 131 15.86 -3.24 0.24
C MET A 131 16.88 -4.30 0.66
N PRO A 132 16.69 -5.57 0.33
CA PRO A 132 17.70 -6.59 0.54
C PRO A 132 18.94 -6.31 -0.33
N LYS A 133 20.05 -6.88 0.03
CA LYS A 133 21.26 -6.81 -0.79
C LYS A 133 21.13 -7.81 -1.95
N ILE A 134 20.52 -7.38 -3.02
CA ILE A 134 20.27 -8.16 -4.23
C ILE A 134 20.60 -7.36 -5.47
N GLN A 135 20.91 -8.04 -6.56
CA GLN A 135 21.09 -7.44 -7.87
C GLN A 135 20.04 -8.01 -8.84
N SER A 136 19.50 -7.15 -9.68
CA SER A 136 18.61 -7.54 -10.76
C SER A 136 18.94 -6.73 -12.00
N ASN A 137 18.78 -7.34 -13.17
CA ASN A 137 18.99 -6.72 -14.47
C ASN A 137 17.67 -6.37 -15.18
N THR A 138 16.56 -6.36 -14.44
CA THR A 138 15.26 -6.00 -14.99
C THR A 138 15.12 -4.49 -15.17
N LYS A 139 14.34 -4.08 -16.17
CA LYS A 139 14.03 -2.65 -16.41
C LYS A 139 13.32 -2.01 -15.21
N THR A 140 12.46 -2.75 -14.54
CA THR A 140 11.77 -2.31 -13.32
C THR A 140 12.76 -1.94 -12.22
N PHE A 141 13.71 -2.81 -11.94
CA PHE A 141 14.73 -2.55 -10.92
C PHE A 141 15.65 -1.38 -11.32
N GLU A 142 16.02 -1.28 -12.59
CA GLU A 142 16.79 -0.15 -13.12
C GLU A 142 16.01 1.18 -12.98
N SER A 143 14.72 1.21 -13.33
CA SER A 143 13.86 2.38 -13.17
C SER A 143 13.79 2.82 -11.71
N LEU A 144 13.55 1.90 -10.79
CA LEU A 144 13.55 2.17 -9.35
C LEU A 144 14.87 2.79 -8.88
N LEU A 145 16.01 2.20 -9.23
CA LEU A 145 17.32 2.74 -8.84
C LEU A 145 17.58 4.12 -9.43
N ASN A 146 17.10 4.39 -10.65
CA ASN A 146 17.21 5.70 -11.29
C ASN A 146 16.36 6.76 -10.55
N SER A 147 15.14 6.43 -10.12
CA SER A 147 14.28 7.32 -9.31
C SER A 147 14.92 7.63 -7.96
N ILE A 148 15.44 6.63 -7.27
CA ILE A 148 16.17 6.78 -6.01
C ILE A 148 17.36 7.74 -6.20
N ARG A 149 18.13 7.56 -7.27
CA ARG A 149 19.29 8.41 -7.60
C ARG A 149 18.88 9.85 -7.92
N ARG A 150 17.81 10.04 -8.74
CA ARG A 150 17.30 11.39 -9.09
C ARG A 150 16.89 12.17 -7.84
N LYS A 151 16.30 11.50 -6.87
CA LYS A 151 15.89 12.08 -5.57
C LYS A 151 17.05 12.27 -4.59
N GLY A 152 18.27 11.86 -4.93
CA GLY A 152 19.42 11.93 -4.03
C GLY A 152 19.32 10.99 -2.80
N LEU A 153 18.44 9.99 -2.87
CA LEU A 153 18.20 9.04 -1.79
C LEU A 153 19.22 7.91 -1.83
N LYS A 154 19.30 7.15 -0.72
CA LYS A 154 20.18 5.99 -0.59
C LYS A 154 19.39 4.79 -0.10
N VAL A 155 19.64 3.64 -0.68
CA VAL A 155 19.09 2.37 -0.21
C VAL A 155 19.88 1.91 1.01
N LYS A 156 19.18 1.64 2.10
CA LYS A 156 19.71 0.97 3.28
C LYS A 156 19.47 -0.53 3.16
N THR A 157 20.45 -1.34 3.55
CA THR A 157 20.32 -2.81 3.47
C THR A 157 19.34 -3.34 4.50
N ALA A 158 18.29 -3.99 4.02
CA ALA A 158 17.38 -4.78 4.83
C ALA A 158 18.00 -6.15 5.14
N LYS A 159 17.96 -6.56 6.41
CA LYS A 159 18.44 -7.87 6.86
C LYS A 159 17.84 -8.25 8.20
N ALA A 160 17.82 -9.53 8.50
CA ALA A 160 17.37 -10.06 9.79
C ALA A 160 18.08 -9.39 10.97
N GLY A 161 17.33 -9.17 12.05
CA GLY A 161 17.82 -8.54 13.29
C GLY A 161 17.81 -7.02 13.27
N ARG A 162 17.52 -6.36 12.14
CA ARG A 162 17.38 -4.89 12.09
C ARG A 162 16.04 -4.48 12.69
N GLU A 163 16.09 -3.51 13.59
CA GLU A 163 14.92 -2.79 14.08
C GLU A 163 14.84 -1.41 13.41
N LEU A 164 13.64 -1.00 13.05
CA LEU A 164 13.37 0.28 12.41
C LEU A 164 12.80 1.26 13.43
N ALA A 165 13.44 2.42 13.56
CA ALA A 165 12.94 3.53 14.36
C ALA A 165 11.86 4.29 13.58
N TRP A 166 10.65 3.71 13.51
CA TRP A 166 9.53 4.26 12.76
C TRP A 166 8.56 5.04 13.62
N ASP A 167 8.13 4.46 14.72
CA ASP A 167 7.22 5.07 15.69
C ASP A 167 7.60 4.60 17.10
N GLU A 168 7.44 5.48 18.09
CA GLU A 168 7.83 5.18 19.47
C GLU A 168 6.96 4.08 20.13
N GLN A 169 5.71 3.92 19.65
CA GLN A 169 4.75 2.97 20.19
C GLN A 169 4.73 1.64 19.41
N VAL A 170 5.34 1.61 18.22
CA VAL A 170 5.30 0.46 17.31
C VAL A 170 6.69 -0.10 17.11
N GLN A 171 6.89 -1.34 17.51
CA GLN A 171 8.13 -2.05 17.22
C GLN A 171 8.05 -2.66 15.81
N VAL A 172 9.05 -2.35 14.97
CA VAL A 172 9.22 -2.94 13.64
C VAL A 172 10.57 -3.65 13.58
N LYS A 173 10.53 -4.96 13.39
CA LYS A 173 11.73 -5.80 13.33
C LYS A 173 11.78 -6.60 12.03
N MET A 174 12.88 -6.52 11.31
CA MET A 174 13.17 -7.37 10.16
C MET A 174 13.59 -8.76 10.62
N LEU A 175 12.97 -9.79 10.09
CA LEU A 175 13.22 -11.20 10.41
C LEU A 175 13.92 -11.94 9.26
N ALA A 176 13.83 -11.42 8.04
CA ALA A 176 14.53 -11.90 6.84
C ALA A 176 14.96 -10.72 5.95
N PRO A 177 15.89 -10.91 5.02
CA PRO A 177 16.66 -12.16 4.80
C PRO A 177 17.65 -12.44 5.94
N VAL A 178 17.77 -13.73 6.29
CA VAL A 178 18.72 -14.21 7.31
C VAL A 178 20.10 -14.44 6.70
N ALA A 179 20.13 -14.92 5.45
CA ALA A 179 21.33 -15.16 4.67
C ALA A 179 21.10 -14.67 3.23
N GLU A 180 22.17 -14.42 2.49
CA GLU A 180 22.11 -14.11 1.05
C GLU A 180 21.85 -15.41 0.27
N THR A 181 20.98 -15.34 -0.74
CA THR A 181 20.67 -16.41 -1.70
C THR A 181 20.53 -15.82 -3.09
N ASP A 182 20.65 -16.64 -4.11
CA ASP A 182 20.42 -16.20 -5.51
C ASP A 182 18.94 -16.20 -5.91
N ASP A 183 18.07 -16.65 -5.03
CA ASP A 183 16.62 -16.69 -5.25
C ASP A 183 15.98 -15.38 -4.76
N ASN A 184 15.31 -14.64 -5.66
CA ASN A 184 14.70 -13.35 -5.37
C ASN A 184 13.67 -13.45 -4.26
N ASN A 185 12.79 -14.45 -4.31
CA ASN A 185 11.70 -14.62 -3.35
C ASN A 185 12.23 -14.90 -1.95
N ASN A 186 13.25 -15.75 -1.85
CA ASN A 186 13.89 -16.05 -0.56
C ASN A 186 14.76 -14.90 -0.01
N MET A 187 15.04 -13.88 -0.84
CA MET A 187 15.60 -12.60 -0.39
C MET A 187 14.56 -11.61 0.10
N SER A 188 13.27 -11.93 0.08
CA SER A 188 12.21 -11.04 0.55
C SER A 188 12.46 -10.54 1.96
N VAL A 189 12.22 -9.24 2.14
CA VAL A 189 12.22 -8.63 3.47
C VAL A 189 10.98 -9.09 4.23
N VAL A 190 11.18 -9.84 5.29
CA VAL A 190 10.11 -10.24 6.20
C VAL A 190 10.16 -9.36 7.43
N MET A 191 9.02 -8.76 7.80
CA MET A 191 8.95 -7.88 8.95
C MET A 191 7.86 -8.31 9.92
N LYS A 192 8.18 -8.18 11.21
CA LYS A 192 7.20 -8.23 12.29
C LYS A 192 6.94 -6.83 12.81
N VAL A 193 5.67 -6.44 12.83
CA VAL A 193 5.18 -5.17 13.36
C VAL A 193 4.37 -5.48 14.61
N THR A 194 4.70 -4.85 15.73
CA THR A 194 4.05 -5.09 17.03
C THR A 194 3.59 -3.76 17.63
N TYR A 195 2.31 -3.71 18.02
CA TYR A 195 1.74 -2.58 18.75
C TYR A 195 0.95 -3.09 19.96
N GLY A 196 1.43 -2.78 21.16
CA GLY A 196 0.85 -3.29 22.38
C GLY A 196 0.84 -4.83 22.41
N LYS A 197 -0.36 -5.43 22.43
CA LYS A 197 -0.56 -6.89 22.41
C LYS A 197 -0.86 -7.44 21.02
N THR A 198 -0.85 -6.60 19.98
CA THR A 198 -1.21 -6.96 18.61
C THR A 198 0.03 -7.07 17.73
N SER A 199 0.00 -7.97 16.76
CA SER A 199 1.17 -8.23 15.91
C SER A 199 0.81 -8.69 14.50
N PHE A 200 1.63 -8.21 13.56
CA PHE A 200 1.52 -8.51 12.14
C PHE A 200 2.85 -9.10 11.66
N LEU A 201 2.79 -10.13 10.83
CA LEU A 201 3.93 -10.70 10.12
C LEU A 201 3.72 -10.48 8.61
N LEU A 202 4.58 -9.66 8.01
CA LEU A 202 4.53 -9.26 6.61
C LEU A 202 5.69 -9.95 5.89
N THR A 203 5.38 -10.86 4.96
CA THR A 203 6.35 -11.86 4.48
C THR A 203 6.90 -11.60 3.09
N GLY A 204 6.30 -10.65 2.32
CA GLY A 204 6.59 -10.59 0.89
C GLY A 204 6.41 -11.96 0.25
N ASP A 205 7.31 -12.34 -0.62
CA ASP A 205 7.28 -13.63 -1.31
C ASP A 205 8.21 -14.68 -0.71
N ALA A 206 8.59 -14.51 0.56
CA ALA A 206 9.43 -15.48 1.27
C ALA A 206 8.88 -16.91 1.12
N GLU A 207 9.74 -17.81 0.66
CA GLU A 207 9.44 -19.21 0.44
C GLU A 207 10.03 -20.12 1.54
N ALA A 208 9.87 -21.42 1.35
CA ALA A 208 10.25 -22.43 2.33
C ALA A 208 11.72 -22.34 2.82
N GLU A 209 12.64 -21.86 1.99
CA GLU A 209 14.03 -21.66 2.37
C GLU A 209 14.18 -20.52 3.37
N SER A 210 13.62 -19.36 3.06
CA SER A 210 13.60 -18.19 3.96
C SER A 210 12.83 -18.49 5.25
N GLU A 211 11.69 -19.16 5.17
CA GLU A 211 10.90 -19.60 6.32
C GLU A 211 11.73 -20.52 7.26
N ARG A 212 12.44 -21.50 6.67
CA ARG A 212 13.33 -22.38 7.42
C ARG A 212 14.46 -21.60 8.10
N ALA A 213 15.10 -20.68 7.37
CA ALA A 213 16.17 -19.86 7.94
C ALA A 213 15.68 -19.02 9.13
N MET A 214 14.47 -18.43 9.02
CA MET A 214 13.87 -17.69 10.15
C MET A 214 13.58 -18.60 11.35
N LEU A 215 13.06 -19.81 11.12
CA LEU A 215 12.80 -20.78 12.19
C LEU A 215 14.09 -21.21 12.89
N GLU A 216 15.17 -21.44 12.14
CA GLU A 216 16.47 -21.87 12.65
C GLU A 216 17.22 -20.74 13.35
N SER A 217 16.96 -19.48 12.99
CA SER A 217 17.55 -18.31 13.68
C SER A 217 17.02 -18.12 15.10
N GLY A 218 15.96 -18.82 15.51
CA GLY A 218 15.31 -18.64 16.80
C GLY A 218 14.47 -17.36 16.91
N ALA A 219 14.19 -16.70 15.79
CA ALA A 219 13.36 -15.50 15.78
C ALA A 219 11.92 -15.80 16.27
N ASN A 220 11.35 -14.87 17.03
CA ASN A 220 9.93 -14.96 17.42
C ASN A 220 9.03 -14.63 16.25
N LEU A 221 8.49 -15.67 15.59
CA LEU A 221 7.60 -15.56 14.42
C LEU A 221 6.12 -15.43 14.80
N SER A 222 5.74 -15.65 16.08
CA SER A 222 4.34 -15.60 16.50
C SER A 222 3.72 -14.24 16.16
N ALA A 223 2.58 -14.25 15.43
CA ALA A 223 1.86 -13.05 15.04
C ALA A 223 0.37 -13.35 14.87
N ASP A 224 -0.50 -12.39 15.22
CA ASP A 224 -1.94 -12.56 15.12
C ASP A 224 -2.45 -12.43 13.68
N VAL A 225 -1.78 -11.60 12.87
CA VAL A 225 -2.10 -11.37 11.45
C VAL A 225 -0.91 -11.78 10.61
N LEU A 226 -1.15 -12.61 9.61
CA LEU A 226 -0.15 -13.08 8.65
C LEU A 226 -0.48 -12.55 7.25
N LEU A 227 0.45 -11.83 6.60
CA LEU A 227 0.46 -11.76 5.15
C LEU A 227 0.98 -13.09 4.63
N VAL A 228 0.18 -13.80 3.87
CA VAL A 228 0.52 -15.10 3.29
C VAL A 228 1.56 -14.91 2.20
N GLY A 229 2.67 -15.63 2.29
CA GLY A 229 3.80 -15.46 1.38
C GLY A 229 3.46 -15.83 -0.08
N HIS A 230 4.08 -15.12 -0.99
CA HIS A 230 4.07 -15.36 -2.43
C HIS A 230 2.67 -15.61 -2.98
N HIS A 231 1.74 -14.68 -2.67
CA HIS A 231 0.35 -14.69 -3.12
C HIS A 231 -0.41 -16.01 -2.85
N GLY A 232 0.05 -16.80 -1.89
CA GLY A 232 -0.48 -18.12 -1.60
C GLY A 232 0.08 -19.25 -2.47
N SER A 233 1.30 -19.09 -2.99
CA SER A 233 2.05 -20.16 -3.65
C SER A 233 2.25 -21.37 -2.75
N LYS A 234 2.26 -22.57 -3.33
CA LYS A 234 2.55 -23.82 -2.60
C LYS A 234 3.95 -23.87 -2.00
N SER A 235 4.90 -23.08 -2.53
CA SER A 235 6.28 -22.97 -2.06
C SER A 235 6.42 -22.19 -0.76
N SER A 236 5.37 -21.42 -0.38
CA SER A 236 5.34 -20.55 0.80
C SER A 236 4.35 -21.04 1.87
N THR A 237 4.37 -20.38 3.01
CA THR A 237 3.46 -20.62 4.14
C THR A 237 3.41 -22.12 4.49
N THR A 238 4.62 -22.68 4.68
CA THR A 238 4.78 -24.09 5.02
C THR A 238 4.10 -24.43 6.34
N ALA A 239 3.69 -25.69 6.50
CA ALA A 239 3.01 -26.10 7.74
C ALA A 239 3.86 -25.85 9.00
N ARG A 240 5.20 -26.00 8.90
CA ARG A 240 6.13 -25.73 10.01
C ARG A 240 6.16 -24.24 10.36
N PHE A 241 6.24 -23.37 9.34
CA PHE A 241 6.20 -21.93 9.51
C PHE A 241 4.86 -21.47 10.09
N LEU A 242 3.74 -21.90 9.49
CA LEU A 242 2.40 -21.56 9.97
C LEU A 242 2.16 -22.02 11.42
N ASN A 243 2.69 -23.18 11.82
CA ASN A 243 2.64 -23.66 13.21
C ASN A 243 3.45 -22.78 14.17
N ALA A 244 4.50 -22.10 13.71
CA ALA A 244 5.28 -21.18 14.52
C ALA A 244 4.61 -19.79 14.61
N VAL A 245 3.99 -19.33 13.52
CA VAL A 245 3.29 -18.03 13.47
C VAL A 245 1.98 -18.08 14.27
N LYS A 246 1.16 -19.11 14.09
CA LYS A 246 -0.16 -19.31 14.75
C LYS A 246 -1.09 -18.12 14.58
N PRO A 247 -1.34 -17.64 13.37
CA PRO A 247 -2.14 -16.45 13.15
C PRO A 247 -3.62 -16.72 13.40
N LYS A 248 -4.36 -15.69 13.83
CA LYS A 248 -5.83 -15.66 13.88
C LYS A 248 -6.42 -15.27 12.54
N TYR A 249 -5.72 -14.35 11.86
CA TYR A 249 -6.11 -13.78 10.58
C TYR A 249 -4.99 -13.94 9.58
N ALA A 250 -5.36 -14.14 8.31
CA ALA A 250 -4.42 -14.13 7.20
C ALA A 250 -4.95 -13.25 6.07
N VAL A 251 -4.08 -12.50 5.45
CA VAL A 251 -4.39 -11.76 4.23
C VAL A 251 -3.58 -12.37 3.09
N ILE A 252 -4.23 -12.58 1.95
CA ILE A 252 -3.59 -13.03 0.71
C ILE A 252 -3.73 -11.90 -0.30
N GLN A 253 -2.63 -11.23 -0.63
CA GLN A 253 -2.61 -10.28 -1.72
C GLN A 253 -2.47 -11.05 -3.04
N VAL A 254 -3.53 -11.04 -3.83
CA VAL A 254 -3.65 -11.83 -5.06
C VAL A 254 -4.72 -11.19 -5.94
N GLY A 255 -4.51 -11.21 -7.24
CA GLY A 255 -5.48 -10.83 -8.25
C GLY A 255 -5.72 -11.95 -9.26
N ASP A 256 -6.31 -11.60 -10.41
CA ASP A 256 -6.44 -12.54 -11.52
C ASP A 256 -5.06 -12.98 -12.00
N ASN A 257 -4.84 -14.27 -12.05
CA ASN A 257 -3.53 -14.83 -12.36
C ASN A 257 -3.61 -16.20 -13.03
N SER A 258 -2.57 -16.54 -13.81
CA SER A 258 -2.42 -17.84 -14.46
C SER A 258 -1.60 -18.84 -13.64
N TYR A 259 -1.09 -18.46 -12.48
CA TYR A 259 -0.25 -19.30 -11.61
C TYR A 259 -1.06 -20.29 -10.78
N GLY A 260 -2.39 -20.06 -10.67
CA GLY A 260 -3.29 -20.83 -9.81
C GLY A 260 -3.15 -20.47 -8.34
N HIS A 261 -2.75 -19.25 -8.04
CA HIS A 261 -2.69 -18.70 -6.68
C HIS A 261 -4.04 -18.06 -6.27
N PRO A 262 -4.43 -18.13 -5.00
CA PRO A 262 -3.78 -18.94 -3.95
C PRO A 262 -4.04 -20.44 -4.19
N THR A 263 -3.02 -21.25 -3.97
CA THR A 263 -3.12 -22.68 -4.17
C THR A 263 -4.00 -23.36 -3.13
N LYS A 264 -4.71 -24.41 -3.53
CA LYS A 264 -5.52 -25.23 -2.60
C LYS A 264 -4.69 -25.71 -1.40
N THR A 265 -3.41 -26.03 -1.62
CA THR A 265 -2.51 -26.47 -0.56
C THR A 265 -2.36 -25.46 0.56
N VAL A 266 -2.21 -24.18 0.24
CA VAL A 266 -2.08 -23.11 1.24
C VAL A 266 -3.42 -22.85 1.92
N LEU A 267 -4.52 -22.79 1.16
CA LEU A 267 -5.86 -22.63 1.72
C LEU A 267 -6.22 -23.74 2.70
N ASP A 268 -5.92 -25.02 2.37
CA ASP A 268 -6.15 -26.16 3.25
C ASP A 268 -5.31 -26.08 4.55
N ARG A 269 -4.04 -25.59 4.46
CA ARG A 269 -3.20 -25.38 5.66
C ARG A 269 -3.81 -24.34 6.60
N LEU A 270 -4.26 -23.20 6.04
CA LEU A 270 -4.91 -22.14 6.81
C LEU A 270 -6.22 -22.60 7.43
N ALA A 271 -7.07 -23.30 6.65
CA ALA A 271 -8.34 -23.83 7.11
C ALA A 271 -8.16 -24.87 8.23
N LYS A 272 -7.15 -25.75 8.14
CA LYS A 272 -6.81 -26.72 9.18
C LYS A 272 -6.48 -26.08 10.54
N GLN A 273 -5.94 -24.86 10.52
CA GLN A 273 -5.63 -24.08 11.72
C GLN A 273 -6.75 -23.10 12.09
N GLN A 274 -7.89 -23.15 11.40
CA GLN A 274 -9.04 -22.27 11.63
C GLN A 274 -8.70 -20.78 11.48
N VAL A 275 -7.73 -20.44 10.62
CA VAL A 275 -7.32 -19.06 10.34
C VAL A 275 -8.41 -18.41 9.49
N LYS A 276 -8.87 -17.23 9.90
CA LYS A 276 -9.80 -16.43 9.09
C LYS A 276 -9.03 -15.74 7.98
N VAL A 277 -9.40 -16.03 6.72
CA VAL A 277 -8.66 -15.58 5.52
C VAL A 277 -9.42 -14.45 4.82
N TYR A 278 -8.68 -13.40 4.45
CA TYR A 278 -9.11 -12.31 3.57
C TYR A 278 -8.24 -12.32 2.31
N ARG A 279 -8.82 -11.98 1.15
CA ARG A 279 -8.13 -12.01 -0.15
C ARG A 279 -8.50 -10.77 -0.95
N ASN A 280 -7.53 -10.10 -1.58
CA ASN A 280 -7.82 -8.91 -2.37
C ASN A 280 -8.74 -9.19 -3.57
N ASP A 281 -8.57 -10.33 -4.26
CA ASP A 281 -9.44 -10.71 -5.39
C ASP A 281 -10.93 -10.89 -5.00
N LEU A 282 -11.23 -11.19 -3.73
CA LEU A 282 -12.59 -11.32 -3.21
C LEU A 282 -13.06 -10.06 -2.46
N HIS A 283 -12.19 -9.47 -1.65
CA HIS A 283 -12.56 -8.43 -0.68
C HIS A 283 -12.11 -7.02 -1.10
N GLY A 284 -11.40 -6.87 -2.22
CA GLY A 284 -10.74 -5.60 -2.55
C GLY A 284 -9.63 -5.27 -1.55
N THR A 285 -9.40 -4.02 -1.31
CA THR A 285 -8.48 -3.56 -0.27
C THR A 285 -8.97 -4.03 1.11
N VAL A 286 -8.03 -4.55 1.91
CA VAL A 286 -8.30 -5.01 3.27
C VAL A 286 -7.54 -4.12 4.24
N GLU A 287 -8.23 -3.51 5.18
CA GLU A 287 -7.61 -2.75 6.25
C GLU A 287 -7.79 -3.46 7.59
N ILE A 288 -6.70 -3.62 8.32
CA ILE A 288 -6.69 -4.15 9.69
C ILE A 288 -6.09 -3.08 10.58
N SER A 289 -6.92 -2.46 11.41
CA SER A 289 -6.48 -1.48 12.41
C SER A 289 -6.42 -2.11 13.81
N SER A 290 -5.57 -1.54 14.65
CA SER A 290 -5.38 -1.98 16.02
C SER A 290 -5.18 -0.78 16.96
N ASP A 291 -5.79 -0.87 18.14
CA ASP A 291 -5.57 0.04 19.27
C ASP A 291 -4.50 -0.47 20.26
N GLY A 292 -3.76 -1.52 19.88
CA GLY A 292 -2.78 -2.21 20.73
C GLY A 292 -3.41 -3.29 21.63
N GLY A 293 -4.73 -3.40 21.69
CA GLY A 293 -5.46 -4.41 22.49
C GLY A 293 -6.27 -5.37 21.63
N GLY A 294 -6.81 -4.91 20.52
CA GLY A 294 -7.66 -5.66 19.61
C GLY A 294 -7.50 -5.26 18.15
N TYR A 295 -8.33 -5.86 17.30
CA TYR A 295 -8.32 -5.61 15.85
C TYR A 295 -9.71 -5.22 15.37
N GLN A 296 -9.76 -4.24 14.47
CA GLN A 296 -10.89 -3.96 13.60
C GLN A 296 -10.49 -4.29 12.17
N ILE A 297 -11.35 -4.99 11.43
CA ILE A 297 -11.08 -5.40 10.06
C ILE A 297 -12.17 -4.84 9.16
N THR A 298 -11.76 -4.10 8.15
CA THR A 298 -12.63 -3.50 7.14
C THR A 298 -12.20 -3.99 5.76
N THR A 299 -13.15 -4.28 4.90
CA THR A 299 -12.92 -4.72 3.54
C THR A 299 -13.68 -3.82 2.58
N GLU A 300 -13.12 -3.56 1.43
CA GLU A 300 -13.75 -2.75 0.38
C GLU A 300 -14.99 -3.42 -0.18
N ARG A 301 -14.96 -4.74 -0.32
CA ARG A 301 -16.07 -5.57 -0.81
C ARG A 301 -16.45 -6.61 0.26
N PRO A 302 -17.74 -6.93 0.45
CA PRO A 302 -18.15 -8.08 1.25
C PRO A 302 -17.66 -9.34 0.53
N GLY A 303 -16.85 -10.16 1.14
CA GLY A 303 -16.31 -11.40 0.55
C GLY A 303 -17.30 -12.58 0.62
#